data_94a6ec1fde54ba57c75f62d3e98a20c6
#
_entry.id   94a6ec1fde54ba57c75f62d3e98a20c6
#
_cell.length_a   1.000
_cell.length_b   1.000
_cell.length_c   1.000
_cell.angle_alpha   90.00
_cell.angle_beta   90.00
_cell.angle_gamma   90.00
#
_symmetry.space_group_name_H-M   'P 1'
#
loop_
_entity.id
_entity.type
_entity.pdbx_description
1 polymer ?
#
loop_
_entity_poly.entity_id
_entity_poly.type
_entity_poly.pdbx_seq_one_letter_code
_entity_poly.pdbx_strand_id
1 'polypeptide(L)'
;MRTITATLLACLAFSIDAADYRANEVANGFQIPWGIEFLDKQQMIVNEKNGTVSLLNIASGKQQTLFKVPNVNTSGQAGLLDVALVPNTAPQNPQVFFTYSKRTDKGNTVALATAQLKNNQLVGWKDVFVADAITDTSRHYGSRIAFVDDKVYFSIGDRGERDNGQDTQTHAGTILRLNLDGSVPQDNPFKTSEARPEIWSYGHRNPQGMFYDEATKQLWSIEHGPRGGDEINLIRKGANYGWAKVSQGKEYWGPLDVGEAKSLPNMEDPKLVYIPSIAPSNMVVYRGDKYPELDGKILAGALKLAHINVVSIENGKLTESKRLMENLGERVRDITISPDGYVYFSTDTGKIFRLEEK
;
A
#
# COMPACT_ATOMS: atom_id res chain seq x y z
N MET A 1 37.22 60.68 -14.28
CA MET A 1 36.22 60.10 -13.31
C MET A 1 35.16 59.34 -14.10
N ARG A 2 35.16 58.04 -14.05
CA ARG A 2 34.13 57.21 -14.69
C ARG A 2 33.20 56.70 -13.60
N THR A 3 31.97 57.12 -13.64
CA THR A 3 30.91 56.73 -12.72
C THR A 3 30.41 55.32 -13.09
N ILE A 4 30.55 54.35 -12.21
CA ILE A 4 30.00 53.00 -12.37
C ILE A 4 28.63 53.01 -11.70
N THR A 5 27.57 52.87 -12.51
CA THR A 5 26.21 52.70 -12.03
C THR A 5 25.99 51.19 -11.76
N ALA A 6 25.84 50.82 -10.50
CA ALA A 6 25.50 49.46 -10.12
C ALA A 6 23.96 49.29 -10.17
N THR A 7 23.51 48.45 -11.07
CA THR A 7 22.08 48.07 -11.17
C THR A 7 21.85 46.95 -10.16
N LEU A 8 21.08 47.23 -9.10
CA LEU A 8 20.61 46.25 -8.14
C LEU A 8 19.47 45.42 -8.78
N LEU A 9 19.72 44.17 -9.09
CA LEU A 9 18.67 43.22 -9.47
C LEU A 9 17.98 42.73 -8.18
N ALA A 10 16.77 43.20 -7.91
CA ALA A 10 15.93 42.68 -6.84
C ALA A 10 15.34 41.31 -7.26
N CYS A 11 15.86 40.23 -6.76
CA CYS A 11 15.21 38.94 -6.83
C CYS A 11 13.96 38.98 -5.94
N LEU A 12 12.79 39.10 -6.54
CA LEU A 12 11.51 38.81 -5.88
C LEU A 12 11.45 37.30 -5.63
N ALA A 13 11.78 36.89 -4.42
CA ALA A 13 11.47 35.57 -3.92
C ALA A 13 9.94 35.53 -3.73
N PHE A 14 9.22 34.89 -4.65
CA PHE A 14 7.85 34.46 -4.38
C PHE A 14 7.91 33.38 -3.31
N SER A 15 7.56 33.72 -2.08
CA SER A 15 7.16 32.75 -1.08
C SER A 15 5.85 32.13 -1.58
N ILE A 16 5.91 30.95 -2.17
CA ILE A 16 4.73 30.13 -2.36
C ILE A 16 4.33 29.74 -0.95
N ASP A 17 3.27 30.34 -0.42
CA ASP A 17 2.64 29.87 0.82
C ASP A 17 2.29 28.40 0.59
N ALA A 18 2.83 27.53 1.43
CA ALA A 18 2.53 26.09 1.36
C ALA A 18 1.01 25.92 1.56
N ALA A 19 0.31 25.37 0.57
CA ALA A 19 -1.12 25.15 0.63
C ALA A 19 -1.49 24.42 1.93
N ASP A 20 -2.46 24.96 2.64
CA ASP A 20 -2.97 24.37 3.87
C ASP A 20 -4.16 23.47 3.52
N TYR A 21 -4.14 22.22 4.01
CA TYR A 21 -5.11 21.19 3.67
C TYR A 21 -6.05 20.89 4.83
N ARG A 22 -7.28 20.51 4.50
CA ARG A 22 -8.28 19.97 5.43
C ARG A 22 -8.82 18.63 4.94
N ALA A 23 -9.32 17.82 5.87
CA ALA A 23 -10.06 16.61 5.59
C ALA A 23 -11.56 16.93 5.54
N ASN A 24 -12.20 16.66 4.42
CA ASN A 24 -13.65 16.73 4.26
C ASN A 24 -14.23 15.31 4.37
N GLU A 25 -15.04 15.05 5.42
CA GLU A 25 -15.67 13.74 5.62
C GLU A 25 -16.72 13.48 4.53
N VAL A 26 -16.56 12.39 3.79
CA VAL A 26 -17.44 11.96 2.70
C VAL A 26 -18.43 10.92 3.18
N ALA A 27 -17.97 10.01 4.03
CA ALA A 27 -18.79 8.93 4.58
C ALA A 27 -18.19 8.42 5.89
N ASN A 28 -19.04 7.78 6.71
CA ASN A 28 -18.65 7.14 7.97
C ASN A 28 -19.49 5.88 8.24
N GLY A 29 -19.21 5.19 9.35
CA GLY A 29 -19.96 4.01 9.80
C GLY A 29 -19.44 2.68 9.28
N PHE A 30 -18.32 2.65 8.57
CA PHE A 30 -17.65 1.40 8.15
C PHE A 30 -16.94 0.70 9.32
N GLN A 31 -16.74 -0.61 9.20
CA GLN A 31 -16.01 -1.44 10.16
C GLN A 31 -14.52 -1.59 9.75
N ILE A 32 -13.72 -0.54 9.93
CA ILE A 32 -12.36 -0.41 9.46
C ILE A 32 -12.31 -0.61 7.93
N PRO A 33 -12.52 0.45 7.14
CA PRO A 33 -12.41 0.41 5.67
C PRO A 33 -10.94 0.24 5.28
N TRP A 34 -10.54 -1.03 5.14
CA TRP A 34 -9.13 -1.42 4.99
C TRP A 34 -8.57 -1.14 3.60
N GLY A 35 -9.39 -1.34 2.57
CA GLY A 35 -9.08 -1.04 1.18
C GLY A 35 -10.20 -0.23 0.54
N ILE A 36 -9.86 0.80 -0.21
CA ILE A 36 -10.81 1.67 -0.94
C ILE A 36 -10.34 1.85 -2.37
N GLU A 37 -11.25 1.66 -3.34
CA GLU A 37 -10.94 1.74 -4.77
C GLU A 37 -12.07 2.40 -5.55
N PHE A 38 -11.74 3.36 -6.41
CA PHE A 38 -12.73 4.00 -7.27
C PHE A 38 -13.12 3.11 -8.45
N LEU A 39 -14.42 2.98 -8.68
CA LEU A 39 -14.98 2.39 -9.90
C LEU A 39 -15.12 3.45 -11.00
N ASP A 40 -15.55 4.62 -10.60
CA ASP A 40 -15.69 5.84 -11.40
C ASP A 40 -15.68 7.07 -10.47
N LYS A 41 -15.98 8.26 -11.00
CA LYS A 41 -15.99 9.51 -10.22
C LYS A 41 -17.06 9.54 -9.11
N GLN A 42 -18.05 8.67 -9.15
CA GLN A 42 -19.21 8.69 -8.26
C GLN A 42 -19.27 7.49 -7.32
N GLN A 43 -18.58 6.40 -7.64
CA GLN A 43 -18.68 5.14 -6.92
C GLN A 43 -17.32 4.62 -6.48
N MET A 44 -17.27 4.13 -5.26
CA MET A 44 -16.10 3.53 -4.65
C MET A 44 -16.47 2.17 -4.05
N ILE A 45 -15.65 1.16 -4.28
CA ILE A 45 -15.69 -0.09 -3.51
C ILE A 45 -14.92 0.13 -2.22
N VAL A 46 -15.49 -0.36 -1.14
CA VAL A 46 -14.91 -0.31 0.20
C VAL A 46 -14.84 -1.71 0.78
N ASN A 47 -13.65 -2.19 1.05
CA ASN A 47 -13.42 -3.42 1.79
C ASN A 47 -13.35 -3.14 3.28
N GLU A 48 -14.27 -3.73 4.03
CA GLU A 48 -14.27 -3.65 5.48
C GLU A 48 -13.55 -4.87 6.08
N LYS A 49 -12.68 -4.62 7.05
CA LYS A 49 -11.89 -5.66 7.72
C LYS A 49 -12.72 -6.86 8.21
N ASN A 50 -13.98 -6.65 8.55
CA ASN A 50 -14.91 -7.69 9.00
C ASN A 50 -15.38 -8.66 7.88
N GLY A 51 -14.90 -8.49 6.62
CA GLY A 51 -15.25 -9.31 5.46
C GLY A 51 -16.41 -8.77 4.64
N THR A 52 -16.91 -7.57 4.88
CA THR A 52 -17.95 -6.93 4.06
C THR A 52 -17.32 -6.17 2.91
N VAL A 53 -17.86 -6.33 1.71
CA VAL A 53 -17.58 -5.47 0.55
C VAL A 53 -18.79 -4.57 0.36
N SER A 54 -18.55 -3.26 0.39
CA SER A 54 -19.57 -2.22 0.26
C SER A 54 -19.34 -1.37 -0.99
N LEU A 55 -20.41 -0.84 -1.56
CA LEU A 55 -20.40 0.21 -2.58
C LEU A 55 -20.78 1.53 -1.91
N LEU A 56 -19.95 2.53 -2.07
CA LEU A 56 -20.18 3.89 -1.59
C LEU A 56 -20.49 4.80 -2.78
N ASN A 57 -21.62 5.53 -2.71
CA ASN A 57 -21.85 6.68 -3.58
C ASN A 57 -21.24 7.94 -2.97
N ILE A 58 -20.25 8.53 -3.64
CA ILE A 58 -19.44 9.64 -3.13
C ILE A 58 -20.26 10.90 -2.85
N ALA A 59 -21.22 11.22 -3.74
CA ALA A 59 -21.98 12.47 -3.62
C ALA A 59 -23.01 12.45 -2.48
N SER A 60 -23.60 11.28 -2.21
CA SER A 60 -24.66 11.14 -1.20
C SER A 60 -24.19 10.50 0.11
N GLY A 61 -22.99 9.93 0.16
CA GLY A 61 -22.52 9.10 1.27
C GLY A 61 -23.29 7.78 1.45
N LYS A 62 -24.20 7.44 0.53
CA LYS A 62 -25.02 6.22 0.63
C LYS A 62 -24.18 4.99 0.42
N GLN A 63 -24.34 4.03 1.32
CA GLN A 63 -23.64 2.74 1.30
C GLN A 63 -24.59 1.60 0.94
N GLN A 64 -24.09 0.62 0.21
CA GLN A 64 -24.79 -0.61 -0.12
C GLN A 64 -23.82 -1.79 0.08
N THR A 65 -24.19 -2.79 0.88
CA THR A 65 -23.44 -4.05 0.95
C THR A 65 -23.58 -4.80 -0.37
N LEU A 66 -22.44 -5.11 -0.99
CA LEU A 66 -22.36 -5.89 -2.23
C LEU A 66 -22.19 -7.39 -1.96
N PHE A 67 -21.33 -7.72 -0.98
CA PHE A 67 -20.94 -9.10 -0.74
C PHE A 67 -20.40 -9.29 0.68
N LYS A 68 -20.49 -10.52 1.20
CA LYS A 68 -19.84 -10.96 2.42
C LYS A 68 -18.88 -12.09 2.09
N VAL A 69 -17.59 -11.85 2.27
CA VAL A 69 -16.54 -12.81 1.90
C VAL A 69 -16.61 -14.05 2.81
N PRO A 70 -16.70 -15.26 2.23
CA PRO A 70 -16.73 -16.48 3.03
C PRO A 70 -15.34 -16.81 3.60
N ASN A 71 -15.32 -17.54 4.73
CA ASN A 71 -14.10 -18.08 5.33
C ASN A 71 -13.01 -17.04 5.67
N VAL A 72 -13.39 -15.78 5.83
CA VAL A 72 -12.44 -14.74 6.24
C VAL A 72 -12.10 -14.91 7.72
N ASN A 73 -10.80 -14.87 8.04
CA ASN A 73 -10.33 -14.67 9.41
C ASN A 73 -10.29 -13.17 9.71
N THR A 74 -10.80 -12.73 10.85
CA THR A 74 -10.88 -11.31 11.23
C THR A 74 -10.11 -10.98 12.52
N SER A 75 -9.37 -11.95 13.07
CA SER A 75 -8.63 -11.78 14.33
C SER A 75 -7.34 -10.94 14.13
N GLY A 76 -7.00 -10.12 15.10
CA GLY A 76 -5.77 -9.31 15.06
C GLY A 76 -5.66 -8.43 13.81
N GLN A 77 -4.63 -8.63 13.00
CA GLN A 77 -4.43 -7.91 11.73
C GLN A 77 -5.13 -8.58 10.54
N ALA A 78 -5.74 -9.74 10.74
CA ALA A 78 -6.49 -10.47 9.70
C ALA A 78 -7.77 -9.75 9.31
N GLY A 79 -8.27 -10.01 8.11
CA GLY A 79 -9.53 -9.46 7.60
C GLY A 79 -9.72 -9.67 6.11
N LEU A 80 -10.77 -9.07 5.58
CA LEU A 80 -10.82 -8.65 4.19
C LEU A 80 -9.94 -7.41 4.10
N LEU A 81 -8.97 -7.44 3.21
CA LEU A 81 -7.86 -6.48 3.19
C LEU A 81 -7.98 -5.58 1.95
N ASP A 82 -7.11 -5.76 0.99
CA ASP A 82 -7.07 -4.84 -0.14
C ASP A 82 -8.11 -5.13 -1.22
N VAL A 83 -8.39 -4.11 -2.03
CA VAL A 83 -9.22 -4.16 -3.23
C VAL A 83 -8.57 -3.33 -4.32
N ALA A 84 -8.53 -3.86 -5.54
CA ALA A 84 -7.99 -3.14 -6.67
C ALA A 84 -8.78 -3.45 -7.94
N LEU A 85 -9.06 -2.42 -8.73
CA LEU A 85 -9.73 -2.51 -10.02
C LEU A 85 -8.70 -2.91 -11.08
N VAL A 86 -8.99 -3.96 -11.86
CA VAL A 86 -8.13 -4.33 -12.98
C VAL A 86 -8.15 -3.20 -14.03
N PRO A 87 -6.99 -2.66 -14.40
CA PRO A 87 -6.92 -1.59 -15.38
C PRO A 87 -7.54 -1.98 -16.73
N ASN A 88 -8.15 -1.02 -17.41
CA ASN A 88 -8.72 -1.20 -18.75
C ASN A 88 -9.82 -2.28 -18.87
N THR A 89 -10.47 -2.65 -17.75
CA THR A 89 -11.66 -3.51 -17.82
C THR A 89 -12.86 -2.74 -18.35
N ALA A 90 -13.83 -3.48 -18.91
CA ALA A 90 -15.07 -2.88 -19.41
C ALA A 90 -15.83 -2.16 -18.28
N PRO A 91 -16.13 -0.87 -18.40
CA PRO A 91 -16.75 -0.09 -17.31
C PRO A 91 -18.10 -0.67 -16.84
N GLN A 92 -18.81 -1.41 -17.71
CA GLN A 92 -20.10 -2.01 -17.36
C GLN A 92 -19.98 -3.26 -16.47
N ASN A 93 -18.83 -3.94 -16.52
CA ASN A 93 -18.56 -5.17 -15.77
C ASN A 93 -17.10 -5.20 -15.33
N PRO A 94 -16.64 -4.24 -14.50
CA PRO A 94 -15.26 -4.19 -14.12
C PRO A 94 -14.87 -5.44 -13.34
N GLN A 95 -13.66 -5.95 -13.63
CA GLN A 95 -13.06 -7.01 -12.86
C GLN A 95 -12.32 -6.41 -11.67
N VAL A 96 -12.54 -6.97 -10.50
CA VAL A 96 -11.97 -6.50 -9.24
C VAL A 96 -11.24 -7.63 -8.57
N PHE A 97 -10.06 -7.33 -8.03
CA PHE A 97 -9.27 -8.24 -7.22
C PHE A 97 -9.36 -7.86 -5.76
N PHE A 98 -9.25 -8.87 -4.91
CA PHE A 98 -9.33 -8.77 -3.46
C PHE A 98 -8.26 -9.63 -2.82
N THR A 99 -7.65 -9.14 -1.76
CA THR A 99 -6.85 -9.97 -0.86
C THR A 99 -7.56 -10.10 0.48
N TYR A 100 -7.47 -11.26 1.08
CA TYR A 100 -8.05 -11.49 2.39
C TYR A 100 -7.33 -12.60 3.17
N SER A 101 -7.51 -12.59 4.48
CA SER A 101 -7.02 -13.64 5.36
C SER A 101 -7.97 -14.82 5.32
N LYS A 102 -7.62 -15.85 4.58
CA LYS A 102 -8.42 -17.07 4.42
C LYS A 102 -8.18 -18.05 5.56
N ARG A 103 -9.27 -18.55 6.16
CA ARG A 103 -9.21 -19.69 7.08
C ARG A 103 -9.07 -21.00 6.31
N THR A 104 -8.21 -21.87 6.78
CA THR A 104 -8.00 -23.23 6.29
C THR A 104 -8.05 -24.21 7.48
N ASP A 105 -8.10 -25.50 7.21
CA ASP A 105 -8.06 -26.54 8.26
C ASP A 105 -6.71 -26.57 9.01
N LYS A 106 -5.66 -25.96 8.45
CA LYS A 106 -4.30 -25.95 9.00
C LYS A 106 -3.88 -24.60 9.59
N GLY A 107 -4.80 -23.64 9.71
CA GLY A 107 -4.49 -22.28 10.15
C GLY A 107 -5.06 -21.24 9.19
N ASN A 108 -4.37 -20.12 9.02
CA ASN A 108 -4.82 -19.07 8.14
C ASN A 108 -3.69 -18.53 7.25
N THR A 109 -4.04 -18.10 6.05
CA THR A 109 -3.11 -17.58 5.06
C THR A 109 -3.71 -16.41 4.29
N VAL A 110 -2.97 -15.85 3.33
CA VAL A 110 -3.45 -14.84 2.38
C VAL A 110 -4.00 -15.54 1.14
N ALA A 111 -5.18 -15.13 0.71
CA ALA A 111 -5.74 -15.50 -0.58
C ALA A 111 -5.93 -14.27 -1.46
N LEU A 112 -5.71 -14.45 -2.76
CA LEU A 112 -6.06 -13.50 -3.82
C LEU A 112 -7.31 -14.02 -4.51
N ALA A 113 -8.38 -13.24 -4.47
CA ALA A 113 -9.65 -13.54 -5.10
C ALA A 113 -9.99 -12.53 -6.18
N THR A 114 -10.87 -12.89 -7.10
CA THR A 114 -11.44 -11.98 -8.10
C THR A 114 -12.94 -12.14 -8.19
N ALA A 115 -13.62 -11.07 -8.60
CA ALA A 115 -15.03 -11.05 -8.95
C ALA A 115 -15.29 -10.00 -10.03
N GLN A 116 -16.46 -10.04 -10.65
CA GLN A 116 -16.95 -8.98 -11.53
C GLN A 116 -18.06 -8.19 -10.83
N LEU A 117 -18.02 -6.88 -10.96
CA LEU A 117 -19.14 -6.05 -10.55
C LEU A 117 -20.14 -5.93 -11.72
N LYS A 118 -21.35 -6.41 -11.53
CA LYS A 118 -22.42 -6.38 -12.52
C LYS A 118 -23.72 -5.94 -11.86
N ASN A 119 -24.35 -4.87 -12.35
CA ASN A 119 -25.61 -4.35 -11.82
C ASN A 119 -25.56 -4.14 -10.28
N ASN A 120 -24.49 -3.54 -9.79
CA ASN A 120 -24.23 -3.32 -8.34
C ASN A 120 -24.26 -4.62 -7.51
N GLN A 121 -23.80 -5.73 -8.07
CA GLN A 121 -23.61 -7.01 -7.40
C GLN A 121 -22.24 -7.58 -7.76
N LEU A 122 -21.53 -8.14 -6.80
CA LEU A 122 -20.32 -8.92 -7.06
C LEU A 122 -20.73 -10.35 -7.45
N VAL A 123 -20.38 -10.73 -8.68
CA VAL A 123 -20.68 -12.05 -9.24
C VAL A 123 -19.39 -12.80 -9.58
N GLY A 124 -19.43 -14.13 -9.53
CA GLY A 124 -18.30 -14.97 -9.92
C GLY A 124 -17.11 -14.89 -8.98
N TRP A 125 -17.34 -14.60 -7.69
CA TRP A 125 -16.27 -14.66 -6.68
C TRP A 125 -15.54 -15.99 -6.73
N LYS A 126 -14.22 -15.94 -6.88
CA LYS A 126 -13.34 -17.11 -6.83
C LYS A 126 -11.96 -16.74 -6.32
N ASP A 127 -11.35 -17.63 -5.55
CA ASP A 127 -9.93 -17.55 -5.28
C ASP A 127 -9.16 -17.94 -6.55
N VAL A 128 -8.27 -17.07 -7.00
CA VAL A 128 -7.34 -17.37 -8.09
C VAL A 128 -6.00 -17.86 -7.56
N PHE A 129 -5.71 -17.54 -6.30
CA PHE A 129 -4.49 -18.01 -5.63
C PHE A 129 -4.70 -18.10 -4.11
N VAL A 130 -4.10 -19.13 -3.50
CA VAL A 130 -4.03 -19.28 -2.04
C VAL A 130 -2.57 -19.50 -1.67
N ALA A 131 -2.01 -18.60 -0.88
CA ALA A 131 -0.60 -18.61 -0.56
C ALA A 131 -0.21 -19.76 0.37
N ASP A 132 0.95 -20.35 0.11
CA ASP A 132 1.62 -21.27 1.05
C ASP A 132 2.39 -20.44 2.09
N ALA A 133 1.63 -19.83 3.01
CA ALA A 133 2.08 -19.02 4.13
C ALA A 133 1.14 -19.27 5.35
N ILE A 134 0.77 -20.53 5.53
CA ILE A 134 -0.23 -20.94 6.53
C ILE A 134 0.39 -20.90 7.92
N THR A 135 -0.26 -20.17 8.83
CA THR A 135 0.14 -20.08 10.25
C THR A 135 -1.08 -19.85 11.14
N ASP A 136 -0.92 -20.04 12.45
CA ASP A 136 -1.93 -19.69 13.45
C ASP A 136 -1.83 -18.23 13.91
N THR A 137 -0.76 -17.52 13.52
CA THR A 137 -0.57 -16.11 13.90
C THR A 137 -1.60 -15.20 13.23
N SER A 138 -1.96 -14.12 13.91
CA SER A 138 -2.89 -13.10 13.41
C SER A 138 -2.21 -11.81 12.98
N ARG A 139 -0.92 -11.88 12.57
CA ARG A 139 -0.13 -10.70 12.19
C ARG A 139 0.60 -10.86 10.87
N HIS A 140 1.06 -9.73 10.32
CA HIS A 140 1.91 -9.60 9.15
C HIS A 140 1.34 -10.31 7.91
N TYR A 141 0.17 -9.86 7.46
CA TYR A 141 -0.45 -10.42 6.25
C TYR A 141 0.06 -9.74 4.96
N GLY A 142 0.67 -8.54 5.03
CA GLY A 142 0.95 -7.74 3.84
C GLY A 142 -0.33 -7.36 3.13
N SER A 143 -0.60 -8.01 1.99
CA SER A 143 -1.87 -8.07 1.25
C SER A 143 -2.18 -6.90 0.31
N ARG A 144 -1.28 -5.92 0.14
CA ARG A 144 -1.50 -4.83 -0.81
C ARG A 144 -1.36 -5.34 -2.26
N ILE A 145 -2.26 -4.88 -3.14
CA ILE A 145 -2.33 -5.23 -4.56
C ILE A 145 -1.81 -4.06 -5.41
N ALA A 146 -1.09 -4.38 -6.48
CA ALA A 146 -0.80 -3.45 -7.57
C ALA A 146 -0.88 -4.18 -8.92
N PHE A 147 -1.28 -3.47 -9.96
CA PHE A 147 -1.21 -3.97 -11.33
C PHE A 147 -0.04 -3.30 -12.05
N VAL A 148 0.71 -4.11 -12.80
CA VAL A 148 1.74 -3.65 -13.73
C VAL A 148 1.48 -4.36 -15.04
N ASP A 149 1.16 -3.60 -16.08
CA ASP A 149 0.68 -4.11 -17.36
C ASP A 149 -0.52 -5.07 -17.15
N ASP A 150 -0.43 -6.30 -17.61
CA ASP A 150 -1.44 -7.35 -17.50
C ASP A 150 -1.18 -8.33 -16.33
N LYS A 151 -0.37 -7.94 -15.34
CA LYS A 151 0.01 -8.77 -14.21
C LYS A 151 -0.48 -8.18 -12.89
N VAL A 152 -0.85 -9.06 -11.97
CA VAL A 152 -1.17 -8.71 -10.59
C VAL A 152 0.03 -8.98 -9.68
N TYR A 153 0.37 -8.00 -8.87
CA TYR A 153 1.35 -8.09 -7.78
C TYR A 153 0.62 -7.97 -6.47
N PHE A 154 1.02 -8.75 -5.49
CA PHE A 154 0.50 -8.57 -4.13
C PHE A 154 1.52 -9.02 -3.09
N SER A 155 1.45 -8.41 -1.93
CA SER A 155 2.42 -8.63 -0.85
C SER A 155 1.93 -9.65 0.16
N ILE A 156 2.87 -10.38 0.76
CA ILE A 156 2.62 -11.25 1.93
C ILE A 156 3.70 -10.96 2.96
N GLY A 157 3.30 -10.71 4.21
CA GLY A 157 4.25 -10.50 5.30
C GLY A 157 4.89 -11.80 5.79
N ASP A 158 5.90 -11.68 6.64
CA ASP A 158 6.66 -12.81 7.22
C ASP A 158 5.82 -13.71 8.14
N ARG A 159 4.55 -13.39 8.34
CA ARG A 159 3.60 -14.10 9.22
C ARG A 159 4.06 -14.14 10.69
N GLY A 160 4.94 -13.23 11.09
CA GLY A 160 5.48 -13.12 12.44
C GLY A 160 6.66 -14.04 12.74
N GLU A 161 7.12 -14.78 11.75
CA GLU A 161 8.31 -15.65 11.81
C GLU A 161 9.43 -15.02 10.97
N ARG A 162 10.49 -14.57 11.62
CA ARG A 162 11.56 -13.78 11.00
C ARG A 162 12.27 -14.54 9.88
N ASP A 163 12.49 -15.83 10.06
CA ASP A 163 13.23 -16.68 9.12
C ASP A 163 12.51 -16.79 7.77
N ASN A 164 11.19 -16.63 7.76
CA ASN A 164 10.39 -16.62 6.53
C ASN A 164 10.85 -15.52 5.56
N GLY A 165 11.41 -14.42 6.03
CA GLY A 165 11.91 -13.37 5.15
C GLY A 165 13.02 -13.83 4.20
N GLN A 166 13.79 -14.85 4.58
CA GLN A 166 14.87 -15.41 3.77
C GLN A 166 14.54 -16.82 3.22
N ASP A 167 13.38 -17.37 3.55
CA ASP A 167 12.94 -18.69 3.06
C ASP A 167 12.09 -18.53 1.79
N THR A 168 12.67 -18.85 0.64
CA THR A 168 11.99 -18.82 -0.66
C THR A 168 11.17 -20.09 -0.96
N GLN A 169 11.10 -21.05 -0.04
CA GLN A 169 10.22 -22.24 -0.15
C GLN A 169 8.79 -21.94 0.36
N THR A 170 8.57 -20.79 0.98
CA THR A 170 7.25 -20.27 1.38
C THR A 170 6.93 -18.98 0.64
N HIS A 171 5.65 -18.56 0.65
CA HIS A 171 5.24 -17.24 0.16
C HIS A 171 5.30 -16.15 1.25
N ALA A 172 5.61 -16.51 2.49
CA ALA A 172 5.72 -15.54 3.58
C ALA A 172 6.94 -14.63 3.40
N GLY A 173 6.79 -13.34 3.68
CA GLY A 173 7.87 -12.34 3.51
C GLY A 173 8.21 -12.02 2.06
N THR A 174 7.22 -12.08 1.15
CA THR A 174 7.43 -11.90 -0.29
C THR A 174 6.46 -10.92 -0.94
N ILE A 175 6.83 -10.42 -2.10
CA ILE A 175 5.89 -9.87 -3.10
C ILE A 175 5.77 -10.90 -4.21
N LEU A 176 4.56 -11.28 -4.54
CA LEU A 176 4.22 -12.25 -5.59
C LEU A 176 3.80 -11.55 -6.87
N ARG A 177 4.02 -12.21 -8.01
CA ARG A 177 3.56 -11.76 -9.33
C ARG A 177 2.89 -12.90 -10.07
N LEU A 178 1.65 -12.67 -10.52
CA LEU A 178 0.82 -13.66 -11.23
C LEU A 178 0.19 -13.05 -12.48
N ASN A 179 -0.23 -13.90 -13.41
CA ASN A 179 -1.22 -13.56 -14.41
C ASN A 179 -2.59 -13.37 -13.75
N LEU A 180 -3.52 -12.69 -14.41
CA LEU A 180 -4.86 -12.42 -13.86
C LEU A 180 -5.68 -13.70 -13.61
N ASP A 181 -5.33 -14.82 -14.21
CA ASP A 181 -5.96 -16.12 -13.98
C ASP A 181 -5.35 -16.90 -12.79
N GLY A 182 -4.31 -16.36 -12.15
CA GLY A 182 -3.57 -16.96 -11.04
C GLY A 182 -2.38 -17.82 -11.47
N SER A 183 -2.14 -18.00 -12.76
CA SER A 183 -0.98 -18.76 -13.26
C SER A 183 0.34 -17.96 -13.13
N VAL A 184 1.46 -18.67 -13.10
CA VAL A 184 2.79 -18.08 -12.98
C VAL A 184 3.27 -17.54 -14.34
N PRO A 185 3.65 -16.24 -14.43
CA PRO A 185 4.26 -15.69 -15.63
C PRO A 185 5.58 -16.39 -16.01
N GLN A 186 5.82 -16.55 -17.32
CA GLN A 186 7.00 -17.27 -17.83
C GLN A 186 8.32 -16.57 -17.48
N ASP A 187 8.28 -15.26 -17.32
CA ASP A 187 9.42 -14.40 -17.05
C ASP A 187 9.61 -14.07 -15.56
N ASN A 188 8.94 -14.77 -14.64
CA ASN A 188 9.19 -14.64 -13.22
C ASN A 188 10.63 -15.07 -12.86
N PRO A 189 11.27 -14.39 -11.87
CA PRO A 189 12.70 -14.58 -11.61
C PRO A 189 13.08 -15.97 -11.12
N PHE A 190 12.19 -16.66 -10.40
CA PHE A 190 12.48 -17.94 -9.74
C PHE A 190 11.84 -19.16 -10.42
N LYS A 191 11.30 -19.01 -11.62
CA LYS A 191 10.55 -20.07 -12.30
C LYS A 191 11.33 -21.36 -12.52
N THR A 192 12.65 -21.28 -12.63
CA THR A 192 13.54 -22.44 -12.89
C THR A 192 14.45 -22.76 -11.71
N SER A 193 14.18 -22.20 -10.55
CA SER A 193 14.92 -22.42 -9.30
C SER A 193 14.14 -23.33 -8.34
N GLU A 194 14.72 -23.66 -7.20
CA GLU A 194 14.04 -24.36 -6.12
C GLU A 194 13.05 -23.47 -5.35
N ALA A 195 13.13 -22.13 -5.50
CA ALA A 195 12.23 -21.19 -4.88
C ALA A 195 10.81 -21.28 -5.46
N ARG A 196 9.82 -20.77 -4.73
CA ARG A 196 8.43 -20.67 -5.22
C ARG A 196 8.39 -19.79 -6.49
N PRO A 197 7.86 -20.29 -7.61
CA PRO A 197 7.92 -19.57 -8.89
C PRO A 197 7.04 -18.32 -8.96
N GLU A 198 6.12 -18.16 -8.05
CA GLU A 198 5.24 -16.98 -7.92
C GLU A 198 5.99 -15.76 -7.36
N ILE A 199 7.12 -15.96 -6.68
CA ILE A 199 7.87 -14.90 -6.01
C ILE A 199 8.46 -13.93 -7.04
N TRP A 200 8.21 -12.64 -6.81
CA TRP A 200 8.84 -11.54 -7.52
C TRP A 200 10.04 -10.96 -6.77
N SER A 201 9.88 -10.75 -5.46
CA SER A 201 10.92 -10.33 -4.53
C SER A 201 10.68 -10.93 -3.15
N TYR A 202 11.71 -10.98 -2.32
CA TYR A 202 11.66 -11.59 -0.98
C TYR A 202 12.47 -10.76 0.02
N GLY A 203 12.53 -11.19 1.27
CA GLY A 203 13.21 -10.44 2.31
C GLY A 203 12.37 -9.30 2.87
N HIS A 204 11.05 -9.44 2.85
CA HIS A 204 10.10 -8.46 3.36
C HIS A 204 9.58 -8.85 4.74
N ARG A 205 9.30 -7.84 5.59
CA ARG A 205 8.68 -8.08 6.89
C ARG A 205 7.15 -8.02 6.83
N ASN A 206 6.59 -6.88 6.45
CA ASN A 206 5.14 -6.69 6.37
C ASN A 206 4.80 -5.51 5.46
N PRO A 207 4.86 -5.68 4.14
CA PRO A 207 4.51 -4.64 3.18
C PRO A 207 3.02 -4.34 3.23
N GLN A 208 2.65 -3.13 3.69
CA GLN A 208 1.26 -2.69 3.87
C GLN A 208 0.79 -1.74 2.78
N GLY A 209 1.72 -1.15 2.03
CA GLY A 209 1.43 -0.31 0.88
C GLY A 209 2.24 -0.74 -0.33
N MET A 210 1.64 -0.62 -1.51
CA MET A 210 2.30 -0.87 -2.80
C MET A 210 1.60 -0.05 -3.89
N PHE A 211 2.40 0.59 -4.74
CA PHE A 211 1.91 1.44 -5.81
C PHE A 211 2.83 1.37 -7.03
N TYR A 212 2.23 1.22 -8.21
CA TYR A 212 2.96 1.34 -9.47
C TYR A 212 2.79 2.75 -10.04
N ASP A 213 3.89 3.47 -10.14
CA ASP A 213 3.93 4.78 -10.79
C ASP A 213 4.10 4.59 -12.30
N GLU A 214 3.01 4.71 -13.03
CA GLU A 214 2.95 4.53 -14.47
C GLU A 214 3.86 5.51 -15.21
N ALA A 215 4.03 6.74 -14.68
CA ALA A 215 4.84 7.79 -15.30
C ALA A 215 6.35 7.46 -15.28
N THR A 216 6.83 6.82 -14.22
CA THR A 216 8.24 6.43 -14.06
C THR A 216 8.49 4.94 -14.26
N LYS A 217 7.44 4.13 -14.46
CA LYS A 217 7.49 2.67 -14.57
C LYS A 217 8.14 2.01 -13.35
N GLN A 218 7.83 2.53 -12.16
CA GLN A 218 8.42 2.09 -10.89
C GLN A 218 7.36 1.49 -9.97
N LEU A 219 7.64 0.31 -9.43
CA LEU A 219 6.82 -0.31 -8.39
C LEU A 219 7.45 0.02 -7.02
N TRP A 220 6.68 0.68 -6.19
CA TRP A 220 7.05 1.09 -4.84
C TRP A 220 6.33 0.25 -3.80
N SER A 221 6.98 -0.01 -2.68
CA SER A 221 6.35 -0.62 -1.50
C SER A 221 6.75 0.13 -0.24
N ILE A 222 5.83 0.16 0.73
CA ILE A 222 6.11 0.65 2.08
C ILE A 222 5.76 -0.44 3.09
N GLU A 223 6.65 -0.68 4.05
CA GLU A 223 6.50 -1.78 4.99
C GLU A 223 6.85 -1.43 6.43
N HIS A 224 6.27 -2.19 7.35
CA HIS A 224 6.56 -2.07 8.77
C HIS A 224 7.90 -2.71 9.12
N GLY A 225 8.78 -1.94 9.69
CA GLY A 225 9.91 -2.44 10.46
C GLY A 225 9.52 -2.89 11.88
N PRO A 226 10.49 -3.30 12.69
CA PRO A 226 10.30 -3.50 14.14
C PRO A 226 10.18 -2.14 14.88
N ARG A 227 10.78 -1.97 16.02
CA ARG A 227 10.78 -0.68 16.72
C ARG A 227 11.70 0.34 16.05
N GLY A 228 11.17 1.18 15.17
CA GLY A 228 11.87 1.95 14.15
C GLY A 228 12.11 1.11 12.90
N GLY A 229 12.58 1.73 11.82
CA GLY A 229 12.94 1.02 10.59
C GLY A 229 11.76 0.59 9.74
N ASP A 230 10.65 1.33 9.74
CA ASP A 230 9.68 1.25 8.64
C ASP A 230 10.34 1.78 7.37
N GLU A 231 10.04 1.20 6.21
CA GLU A 231 10.83 1.39 4.99
C GLU A 231 9.97 1.70 3.77
N ILE A 232 10.47 2.58 2.89
CA ILE A 232 9.99 2.69 1.50
C ILE A 232 11.04 2.03 0.61
N ASN A 233 10.59 1.09 -0.20
CA ASN A 233 11.40 0.27 -1.09
C ASN A 233 10.99 0.45 -2.56
N LEU A 234 11.98 0.54 -3.47
CA LEU A 234 11.77 0.42 -4.90
C LEU A 234 11.88 -1.05 -5.29
N ILE A 235 10.77 -1.65 -5.70
CA ILE A 235 10.67 -3.10 -5.90
C ILE A 235 11.26 -3.51 -7.24
N ARG A 236 12.17 -4.49 -7.20
CA ARG A 236 12.90 -5.02 -8.35
C ARG A 236 12.74 -6.53 -8.48
N LYS A 237 12.79 -6.98 -9.71
CA LYS A 237 12.72 -8.41 -10.08
C LYS A 237 13.84 -9.22 -9.42
N GLY A 238 13.46 -10.25 -8.65
CA GLY A 238 14.39 -11.20 -8.04
C GLY A 238 15.17 -10.66 -6.84
N ALA A 239 14.89 -9.44 -6.39
CA ALA A 239 15.65 -8.78 -5.35
C ALA A 239 15.33 -9.30 -3.94
N ASN A 240 16.34 -9.29 -3.06
CA ASN A 240 16.24 -9.57 -1.63
C ASN A 240 16.29 -8.27 -0.84
N TYR A 241 15.28 -7.98 -0.02
CA TYR A 241 15.16 -6.77 0.81
C TYR A 241 15.68 -6.97 2.24
N GLY A 242 16.26 -8.13 2.52
CA GLY A 242 17.14 -8.37 3.66
C GLY A 242 16.45 -8.78 4.96
N TRP A 243 15.14 -8.61 5.16
CA TRP A 243 14.47 -9.05 6.38
C TRP A 243 14.66 -10.56 6.57
N ALA A 244 15.04 -11.09 7.75
CA ALA A 244 15.37 -10.38 8.99
C ALA A 244 16.89 -10.28 9.26
N LYS A 245 17.75 -10.55 8.26
CA LYS A 245 19.21 -10.38 8.39
C LYS A 245 19.61 -8.92 8.39
N VAL A 246 18.93 -8.10 7.59
CA VAL A 246 19.10 -6.65 7.57
C VAL A 246 17.86 -5.99 8.18
N SER A 247 18.06 -5.03 9.06
CA SER A 247 16.99 -4.19 9.60
C SER A 247 17.55 -2.89 10.17
N GLN A 248 16.81 -1.80 9.97
CA GLN A 248 17.12 -0.49 10.56
C GLN A 248 16.53 -0.32 11.97
N GLY A 249 15.67 -1.24 12.40
CA GLY A 249 14.96 -1.14 13.67
C GLY A 249 15.63 -1.87 14.84
N LYS A 250 14.98 -1.73 15.99
CA LYS A 250 15.43 -2.31 17.27
C LYS A 250 14.44 -3.34 17.79
N GLU A 251 14.88 -4.18 18.72
CA GLU A 251 14.01 -5.11 19.42
C GLU A 251 12.95 -4.39 20.26
N TYR A 252 11.75 -4.97 20.37
CA TYR A 252 10.67 -4.38 21.17
C TYR A 252 10.96 -4.41 22.67
N TRP A 253 11.74 -5.40 23.13
CA TRP A 253 12.06 -5.63 24.53
C TRP A 253 13.34 -4.92 25.01
N GLY A 254 14.12 -4.31 24.13
CA GLY A 254 15.39 -3.71 24.52
C GLY A 254 16.02 -2.79 23.48
N PRO A 255 17.23 -2.29 23.72
CA PRO A 255 17.91 -1.36 22.81
C PRO A 255 18.66 -2.06 21.67
N LEU A 256 18.69 -3.41 21.64
CA LEU A 256 19.43 -4.18 20.65
C LEU A 256 18.87 -3.98 19.26
N ASP A 257 19.76 -3.98 18.27
CA ASP A 257 19.36 -3.95 16.86
C ASP A 257 18.75 -5.30 16.44
N VAL A 258 17.81 -5.25 15.53
CA VAL A 258 17.29 -6.45 14.84
C VAL A 258 18.18 -6.72 13.64
N GLY A 259 18.43 -8.02 13.38
CA GLY A 259 19.27 -8.46 12.27
C GLY A 259 20.76 -8.43 12.58
N GLU A 260 21.54 -8.80 11.59
CA GLU A 260 23.00 -8.93 11.67
C GLU A 260 23.70 -7.61 11.31
N ALA A 261 23.07 -6.80 10.44
CA ALA A 261 23.61 -5.56 9.90
C ALA A 261 22.53 -4.57 9.48
N LYS A 262 22.94 -3.36 9.10
CA LYS A 262 22.08 -2.32 8.50
C LYS A 262 22.05 -2.42 6.97
N SER A 263 23.03 -3.06 6.37
CA SER A 263 23.14 -3.36 4.93
C SER A 263 24.04 -4.58 4.75
N LEU A 264 23.77 -5.41 3.77
CA LEU A 264 24.56 -6.57 3.40
C LEU A 264 24.69 -6.66 1.87
N PRO A 265 25.80 -7.24 1.34
CA PRO A 265 25.93 -7.48 -0.10
C PRO A 265 24.78 -8.32 -0.65
N ASN A 266 24.34 -8.01 -1.86
CA ASN A 266 23.23 -8.69 -2.58
C ASN A 266 21.86 -8.53 -1.91
N MET A 267 21.70 -7.55 -1.03
CA MET A 267 20.41 -7.12 -0.47
C MET A 267 20.16 -5.66 -0.85
N GLU A 268 18.93 -5.34 -1.18
CA GLU A 268 18.53 -3.97 -1.55
C GLU A 268 18.36 -3.12 -0.31
N ASP A 269 19.03 -1.98 -0.29
CA ASP A 269 18.82 -0.99 0.76
C ASP A 269 17.51 -0.20 0.54
N PRO A 270 16.78 0.12 1.61
CA PRO A 270 15.58 0.95 1.52
C PRO A 270 15.90 2.35 0.98
N LYS A 271 14.95 2.93 0.26
CA LYS A 271 15.08 4.30 -0.27
C LYS A 271 14.78 5.37 0.78
N LEU A 272 13.96 5.02 1.77
CA LEU A 272 13.70 5.84 2.96
C LEU A 272 13.46 4.93 4.17
N VAL A 273 13.96 5.35 5.32
CA VAL A 273 13.74 4.68 6.62
C VAL A 273 13.11 5.65 7.60
N TYR A 274 12.07 5.22 8.30
CA TYR A 274 11.42 5.99 9.35
C TYR A 274 11.90 5.58 10.73
N ILE A 275 12.54 6.51 11.45
CA ILE A 275 12.93 6.37 12.84
C ILE A 275 12.55 7.66 13.58
N PRO A 276 11.50 7.61 14.44
CA PRO A 276 10.72 6.46 14.87
C PRO A 276 9.76 5.92 13.80
N SER A 277 9.29 4.69 13.97
CA SER A 277 8.25 4.08 13.12
C SER A 277 6.98 4.92 13.08
N ILE A 278 6.45 5.11 11.88
CA ILE A 278 5.13 5.73 11.64
C ILE A 278 3.99 4.70 11.63
N ALA A 279 4.33 3.40 11.52
CA ALA A 279 3.44 2.29 11.21
C ALA A 279 2.67 2.58 9.92
N PRO A 280 3.32 2.49 8.75
CA PRO A 280 2.72 2.86 7.46
C PRO A 280 1.55 1.95 7.09
N SER A 281 0.61 2.49 6.34
CA SER A 281 -0.48 1.73 5.73
C SER A 281 -0.31 1.65 4.21
N ASN A 282 -1.17 2.27 3.41
CA ASN A 282 -0.97 2.36 1.98
C ASN A 282 -0.16 3.60 1.58
N MET A 283 0.30 3.60 0.33
CA MET A 283 0.95 4.74 -0.31
C MET A 283 0.50 4.86 -1.76
N VAL A 284 0.55 6.10 -2.27
CA VAL A 284 0.38 6.43 -3.69
C VAL A 284 1.44 7.43 -4.11
N VAL A 285 1.83 7.44 -5.37
CA VAL A 285 2.55 8.58 -5.97
C VAL A 285 1.49 9.48 -6.58
N TYR A 286 1.32 10.66 -6.02
CA TYR A 286 0.34 11.59 -6.56
C TYR A 286 0.78 12.10 -7.94
N ARG A 287 -0.13 12.04 -8.90
CA ARG A 287 0.03 12.60 -10.25
C ARG A 287 -1.25 13.33 -10.60
N GLY A 288 -1.18 14.66 -10.71
CA GLY A 288 -2.36 15.45 -11.04
C GLY A 288 -2.22 16.94 -10.77
N ASP A 289 -3.25 17.67 -11.15
CA ASP A 289 -3.32 19.14 -11.12
C ASP A 289 -4.12 19.70 -9.93
N LYS A 290 -4.81 18.84 -9.17
CA LYS A 290 -5.62 19.28 -8.01
C LYS A 290 -4.76 19.77 -6.85
N TYR A 291 -3.56 19.22 -6.72
CA TYR A 291 -2.60 19.57 -5.68
C TYR A 291 -1.22 19.72 -6.31
N PRO A 292 -0.92 20.85 -6.98
CA PRO A 292 0.32 21.00 -7.77
C PRO A 292 1.59 20.82 -6.93
N GLU A 293 1.57 21.20 -5.66
CA GLU A 293 2.71 21.00 -4.75
C GLU A 293 2.94 19.54 -4.34
N LEU A 294 1.96 18.66 -4.54
CA LEU A 294 2.06 17.23 -4.27
C LEU A 294 2.42 16.41 -5.53
N ASP A 295 2.40 17.01 -6.71
CA ASP A 295 2.69 16.29 -7.95
C ASP A 295 4.09 15.66 -7.92
N GLY A 296 4.16 14.38 -8.27
CA GLY A 296 5.38 13.56 -8.21
C GLY A 296 5.81 13.10 -6.83
N LYS A 297 5.06 13.41 -5.77
CA LYS A 297 5.41 13.01 -4.41
C LYS A 297 4.67 11.76 -3.97
N ILE A 298 5.28 10.99 -3.06
CA ILE A 298 4.63 9.88 -2.39
C ILE A 298 3.78 10.44 -1.25
N LEU A 299 2.53 9.98 -1.17
CA LEU A 299 1.64 10.18 -0.03
C LEU A 299 1.48 8.84 0.68
N ALA A 300 1.90 8.76 1.94
CA ALA A 300 1.85 7.52 2.71
C ALA A 300 1.04 7.70 4.00
N GLY A 301 0.09 6.81 4.25
CA GLY A 301 -0.71 6.79 5.46
C GLY A 301 0.09 6.30 6.67
N ALA A 302 -0.08 6.95 7.82
CA ALA A 302 0.54 6.58 9.08
C ALA A 302 -0.52 6.17 10.11
N LEU A 303 -0.42 4.93 10.60
CA LEU A 303 -1.35 4.41 11.61
C LEU A 303 -0.97 4.85 13.02
N LYS A 304 0.32 4.85 13.35
CA LYS A 304 0.77 5.18 14.71
C LYS A 304 0.83 6.68 14.94
N LEU A 305 1.34 7.44 13.98
CA LEU A 305 1.48 8.89 14.11
C LEU A 305 0.29 9.66 13.51
N ALA A 306 -0.71 8.96 13.00
CA ALA A 306 -2.01 9.49 12.60
C ALA A 306 -1.92 10.71 11.66
N HIS A 307 -1.21 10.55 10.52
CA HIS A 307 -1.04 11.60 9.52
C HIS A 307 -0.89 11.01 8.11
N ILE A 308 -0.88 11.84 7.10
CA ILE A 308 -0.40 11.51 5.75
C ILE A 308 1.01 12.07 5.62
N ASN A 309 1.97 11.20 5.41
CA ASN A 309 3.36 11.55 5.18
C ASN A 309 3.58 11.91 3.71
N VAL A 310 4.17 13.07 3.43
CA VAL A 310 4.53 13.52 2.08
C VAL A 310 6.03 13.35 1.88
N VAL A 311 6.41 12.56 0.87
CA VAL A 311 7.81 12.26 0.57
C VAL A 311 8.16 12.76 -0.82
N SER A 312 9.15 13.63 -0.90
CA SER A 312 9.71 14.12 -2.17
C SER A 312 10.66 13.09 -2.77
N ILE A 313 10.63 12.97 -4.09
CA ILE A 313 11.53 12.10 -4.87
C ILE A 313 12.41 13.04 -5.72
N GLU A 314 13.69 13.17 -5.36
CA GLU A 314 14.64 14.02 -6.07
C GLU A 314 15.88 13.22 -6.44
N ASN A 315 16.14 13.06 -7.75
CA ASN A 315 17.29 12.31 -8.26
C ASN A 315 17.39 10.88 -7.67
N GLY A 316 16.24 10.22 -7.44
CA GLY A 316 16.15 8.89 -6.85
C GLY A 316 16.35 8.83 -5.33
N LYS A 317 16.56 9.98 -4.68
CA LYS A 317 16.60 10.10 -3.22
C LYS A 317 15.22 10.49 -2.68
N LEU A 318 14.78 9.81 -1.64
CA LEU A 318 13.54 10.09 -0.93
C LEU A 318 13.82 10.92 0.32
N THR A 319 12.97 11.92 0.56
CA THR A 319 13.05 12.76 1.77
C THR A 319 11.64 13.08 2.25
N GLU A 320 11.36 12.84 3.55
CA GLU A 320 10.12 13.33 4.17
C GLU A 320 10.10 14.86 4.08
N SER A 321 9.08 15.42 3.43
CA SER A 321 8.98 16.85 3.18
C SER A 321 7.90 17.55 4.01
N LYS A 322 6.80 16.86 4.31
CA LYS A 322 5.65 17.43 5.03
C LYS A 322 4.80 16.33 5.64
N ARG A 323 4.05 16.67 6.69
CA ARG A 323 2.98 15.84 7.25
C ARG A 323 1.66 16.56 7.14
N LEU A 324 0.65 15.90 6.56
CA LEU A 324 -0.69 16.44 6.44
C LEU A 324 -1.60 15.75 7.47
N MET A 325 -2.64 16.44 7.91
CA MET A 325 -3.70 15.90 8.78
C MET A 325 -3.26 15.49 10.19
N GLU A 326 -2.12 15.97 10.71
CA GLU A 326 -1.65 15.63 12.07
C GLU A 326 -2.70 15.98 13.15
N ASN A 327 -3.45 17.06 12.96
CA ASN A 327 -4.47 17.51 13.89
C ASN A 327 -5.80 16.73 13.81
N LEU A 328 -5.95 15.84 12.80
CA LEU A 328 -7.15 15.01 12.65
C LEU A 328 -7.22 13.90 13.71
N GLY A 329 -6.06 13.41 14.16
CA GLY A 329 -5.97 12.35 15.16
C GLY A 329 -6.44 10.98 14.67
N GLU A 330 -6.60 10.80 13.37
CA GLU A 330 -7.14 9.59 12.74
C GLU A 330 -6.01 8.69 12.20
N ARG A 331 -6.10 7.40 12.47
CA ARG A 331 -5.19 6.40 11.91
C ARG A 331 -5.52 6.20 10.42
N VAL A 332 -4.72 6.76 9.53
CA VAL A 332 -4.93 6.65 8.07
C VAL A 332 -4.67 5.22 7.63
N ARG A 333 -5.71 4.55 7.09
CA ARG A 333 -5.66 3.12 6.73
C ARG A 333 -5.37 2.89 5.25
N ASP A 334 -5.98 3.67 4.39
CA ASP A 334 -5.79 3.59 2.95
C ASP A 334 -5.79 4.96 2.31
N ILE A 335 -5.12 5.10 1.18
CA ILE A 335 -5.08 6.31 0.36
C ILE A 335 -5.28 5.90 -1.09
N THR A 336 -6.19 6.59 -1.78
CA THR A 336 -6.42 6.41 -3.21
C THR A 336 -6.63 7.76 -3.91
N ILE A 337 -6.52 7.76 -5.23
CA ILE A 337 -6.72 8.95 -6.06
C ILE A 337 -7.98 8.71 -6.92
N SER A 338 -8.92 9.64 -6.87
CA SER A 338 -10.11 9.55 -7.71
C SER A 338 -9.80 9.80 -9.19
N PRO A 339 -10.65 9.33 -10.11
CA PRO A 339 -10.45 9.56 -11.56
C PRO A 339 -10.40 11.02 -12.00
N ASP A 340 -10.83 11.95 -11.15
CA ASP A 340 -10.74 13.40 -11.36
C ASP A 340 -9.63 14.07 -10.55
N GLY A 341 -8.72 13.27 -9.96
CA GLY A 341 -7.45 13.72 -9.38
C GLY A 341 -7.50 14.12 -7.91
N TYR A 342 -8.62 13.92 -7.19
CA TYR A 342 -8.66 14.18 -5.75
C TYR A 342 -8.13 13.00 -4.94
N VAL A 343 -7.42 13.32 -3.85
CA VAL A 343 -6.94 12.33 -2.87
C VAL A 343 -8.05 12.01 -1.88
N TYR A 344 -8.33 10.72 -1.70
CA TYR A 344 -9.22 10.19 -0.68
C TYR A 344 -8.44 9.27 0.24
N PHE A 345 -8.87 9.22 1.50
CA PHE A 345 -8.27 8.31 2.47
C PHE A 345 -9.31 7.79 3.46
N SER A 346 -9.08 6.57 3.89
CA SER A 346 -9.90 5.91 4.92
C SER A 346 -9.17 5.89 6.26
N THR A 347 -9.93 5.71 7.35
CA THR A 347 -9.39 5.65 8.72
C THR A 347 -9.92 4.46 9.50
N ASP A 348 -9.18 4.03 10.52
CA ASP A 348 -9.57 2.91 11.40
C ASP A 348 -10.86 3.17 12.17
N THR A 349 -11.31 4.43 12.29
CA THR A 349 -12.58 4.80 12.94
C THR A 349 -13.79 4.63 12.04
N GLY A 350 -13.60 4.14 10.80
CA GLY A 350 -14.70 3.85 9.88
C GLY A 350 -15.12 5.03 9.02
N LYS A 351 -14.24 5.99 8.81
CA LYS A 351 -14.51 7.19 8.01
C LYS A 351 -13.73 7.18 6.71
N ILE A 352 -14.29 7.86 5.71
CA ILE A 352 -13.63 8.17 4.44
C ILE A 352 -13.64 9.68 4.26
N PHE A 353 -12.48 10.24 3.95
CA PHE A 353 -12.27 11.66 3.76
C PHE A 353 -11.75 11.95 2.35
N ARG A 354 -12.06 13.17 1.88
CA ARG A 354 -11.38 13.78 0.74
C ARG A 354 -10.44 14.88 1.24
N LEU A 355 -9.23 14.93 0.68
CA LEU A 355 -8.29 16.03 0.89
C LEU A 355 -8.78 17.26 0.14
N GLU A 356 -8.82 18.42 0.79
CA GLU A 356 -9.19 19.71 0.21
C GLU A 356 -8.19 20.78 0.61
N GLU A 357 -7.91 21.71 -0.29
CA GLU A 357 -7.23 22.96 0.06
C GLU A 357 -8.16 23.83 0.91
N LYS A 358 -7.59 24.55 1.89
CA LYS A 358 -8.33 25.51 2.71
C LYS A 358 -8.60 26.83 1.99
#